data_dffe448c8a61920aa94744c1f10f6839
#
_entry.id   dffe448c8a61920aa94744c1f10f6839
#
_cell.length_a   1.000
_cell.length_b   1.000
_cell.length_c   1.000
_cell.angle_alpha   90.00
_cell.angle_beta   90.00
_cell.angle_gamma   90.00
#
_symmetry.space_group_name_H-M   'P 1'
#
loop_
_entity.id
_entity.type
_entity.pdbx_description
1 polymer ?
#
loop_
_entity_poly.entity_id
_entity_poly.type
_entity_poly.pdbx_seq_one_letter_code
_entity_poly.pdbx_strand_id
1 'polypeptide(L)'
;MAAGAIALILAILCYFLFSTAHAHEAQSRSKVSPLKEGDTIGVLAPAAKGNMAEYTEAIDLLESLGYQVKLAPSVHKSAGYLAGSDEDRAKDINDFFQDDEVKAILCLRGGYGSARILPLLDYDAIAKHPKLFIGFSDITALHTALGEKAHMVTIHGPMLSSFKNFDYTAFTLYLFENGLSGSYPIGKLPMPEGTSLTTLVPGSATGLLEGGNLTVLASLCGTPYELKGDGAILFLEDVRVSPYEIDRLMEQLYQNGLLSRVSGIVYGDFGRAQAGAAEGDFSVDDIMTHYAKQAGKPAVKNFPIGHAANNLFLPLGIQATLQANEDGTATITLNESYLKSN
;
A
#
# COMPACT_ATOMS: atom_id res chain seq x y z
N MET A 1 6.98 -30.05 49.31
CA MET A 1 7.79 -29.43 48.22
C MET A 1 7.29 -29.78 46.80
N ALA A 2 6.75 -30.98 46.54
CA ALA A 2 6.26 -31.36 45.18
C ALA A 2 4.99 -30.60 44.72
N ALA A 3 4.06 -30.27 45.61
CA ALA A 3 2.82 -29.57 45.26
C ALA A 3 3.03 -28.12 44.77
N GLY A 4 4.04 -27.41 45.32
CA GLY A 4 4.38 -26.05 44.90
C GLY A 4 5.03 -25.98 43.51
N ALA A 5 5.82 -26.99 43.13
CA ALA A 5 6.44 -27.05 41.81
C ALA A 5 5.41 -27.35 40.72
N ILE A 6 4.40 -28.19 41.01
CA ILE A 6 3.33 -28.51 40.05
C ILE A 6 2.44 -27.27 39.81
N ALA A 7 2.11 -26.51 40.85
CA ALA A 7 1.33 -25.27 40.72
C ALA A 7 2.07 -24.20 39.90
N LEU A 8 3.39 -24.08 40.07
CA LEU A 8 4.19 -23.14 39.32
C LEU A 8 4.29 -23.53 37.83
N ILE A 9 4.46 -24.83 37.54
CA ILE A 9 4.49 -25.34 36.15
C ILE A 9 3.13 -25.14 35.46
N LEU A 10 2.02 -25.39 36.17
CA LEU A 10 0.68 -25.15 35.64
C LEU A 10 0.41 -23.65 35.41
N ALA A 11 0.88 -22.78 36.29
CA ALA A 11 0.75 -21.33 36.11
C ALA A 11 1.60 -20.82 34.89
N ILE A 12 2.79 -21.37 34.70
CA ILE A 12 3.65 -21.05 33.55
C ILE A 12 3.03 -21.61 32.26
N LEU A 13 2.49 -22.83 32.25
CA LEU A 13 1.77 -23.39 31.11
C LEU A 13 0.49 -22.59 30.78
N CYS A 14 -0.28 -22.22 31.77
CA CYS A 14 -1.44 -21.34 31.58
C CYS A 14 -1.02 -19.95 31.08
N TYR A 15 0.06 -19.38 31.58
CA TYR A 15 0.58 -18.10 31.08
C TYR A 15 1.04 -18.22 29.61
N PHE A 16 1.74 -19.31 29.23
CA PHE A 16 2.09 -19.59 27.83
C PHE A 16 0.86 -19.86 26.98
N LEU A 17 -0.13 -20.62 27.45
CA LEU A 17 -1.37 -20.88 26.72
C LEU A 17 -2.25 -19.62 26.59
N PHE A 18 -2.29 -18.76 27.59
CA PHE A 18 -2.95 -17.44 27.51
C PHE A 18 -2.15 -16.45 26.66
N SER A 19 -0.82 -16.49 26.67
CA SER A 19 0.04 -15.65 25.83
C SER A 19 -0.04 -16.04 24.35
N THR A 20 -0.23 -17.32 24.02
CA THR A 20 -0.42 -17.78 22.63
C THR A 20 -1.86 -17.60 22.14
N ALA A 21 -2.85 -17.43 23.03
CA ALA A 21 -4.24 -17.13 22.67
C ALA A 21 -4.50 -15.65 22.37
N HIS A 22 -3.55 -14.76 22.64
CA HIS A 22 -3.52 -13.39 22.12
C HIS A 22 -2.59 -13.28 20.91
N ALA A 23 -2.55 -14.30 20.04
CA ALA A 23 -2.31 -14.03 18.64
C ALA A 23 -3.45 -13.07 18.24
N HIS A 24 -3.14 -11.80 18.05
CA HIS A 24 -4.05 -10.82 17.46
C HIS A 24 -4.65 -11.51 16.22
N GLU A 25 -5.91 -11.96 16.29
CA GLU A 25 -6.66 -12.22 15.07
C GLU A 25 -6.56 -10.91 14.31
N ALA A 26 -5.73 -10.90 13.29
CA ALA A 26 -5.62 -9.75 12.41
C ALA A 26 -7.04 -9.48 11.93
N GLN A 27 -7.63 -8.41 12.42
CA GLN A 27 -9.04 -8.09 12.19
C GLN A 27 -9.22 -8.01 10.68
N SER A 28 -9.98 -8.94 10.10
CA SER A 28 -10.17 -9.05 8.65
C SER A 28 -10.72 -7.72 8.17
N ARG A 29 -10.04 -7.11 7.20
CA ARG A 29 -10.49 -5.84 6.63
C ARG A 29 -11.72 -6.03 5.75
N SER A 30 -12.58 -5.02 5.71
CA SER A 30 -13.77 -5.02 4.86
C SER A 30 -13.37 -5.11 3.39
N LYS A 31 -13.79 -6.17 2.73
CA LYS A 31 -13.58 -6.40 1.30
C LYS A 31 -14.53 -5.55 0.48
N VAL A 32 -14.17 -5.30 -0.77
CA VAL A 32 -14.89 -4.42 -1.70
C VAL A 32 -15.57 -5.24 -2.80
N SER A 33 -16.51 -4.63 -3.53
CA SER A 33 -17.13 -5.29 -4.69
C SER A 33 -16.35 -5.00 -5.96
N PRO A 34 -16.29 -5.94 -6.92
CA PRO A 34 -15.74 -5.66 -8.24
C PRO A 34 -16.66 -4.69 -8.99
N LEU A 35 -16.09 -3.95 -9.93
CA LEU A 35 -16.87 -3.11 -10.84
C LEU A 35 -17.54 -3.94 -11.94
N LYS A 36 -18.67 -3.44 -12.43
CA LYS A 36 -19.40 -3.94 -13.59
C LYS A 36 -19.39 -2.87 -14.68
N GLU A 37 -19.62 -3.28 -15.90
CA GLU A 37 -19.86 -2.36 -17.01
C GLU A 37 -20.99 -1.37 -16.67
N GLY A 38 -20.74 -0.08 -16.93
CA GLY A 38 -21.63 1.02 -16.58
C GLY A 38 -21.47 1.59 -15.17
N ASP A 39 -20.69 0.95 -14.28
CA ASP A 39 -20.41 1.49 -12.95
C ASP A 39 -19.61 2.78 -13.02
N THR A 40 -19.80 3.66 -12.03
CA THR A 40 -19.15 4.96 -11.96
C THR A 40 -17.87 4.90 -11.12
N ILE A 41 -16.75 5.35 -11.71
CA ILE A 41 -15.49 5.63 -11.02
C ILE A 41 -15.47 7.11 -10.64
N GLY A 42 -15.40 7.41 -9.35
CA GLY A 42 -15.17 8.75 -8.83
C GLY A 42 -13.69 9.12 -8.90
N VAL A 43 -13.34 10.19 -9.59
CA VAL A 43 -11.97 10.73 -9.61
C VAL A 43 -11.87 11.94 -8.71
N LEU A 44 -10.94 11.93 -7.75
CA LEU A 44 -10.69 13.02 -6.81
C LEU A 44 -9.19 13.33 -6.68
N ALA A 45 -8.86 14.53 -6.24
CA ALA A 45 -7.48 15.00 -6.06
C ALA A 45 -7.16 15.23 -4.58
N PRO A 46 -6.73 14.21 -3.81
CA PRO A 46 -6.56 14.34 -2.37
C PRO A 46 -5.23 15.00 -1.96
N ALA A 47 -4.34 15.20 -2.90
CA ALA A 47 -2.96 15.66 -2.71
C ALA A 47 -2.65 16.90 -3.57
N ALA A 48 -1.69 16.77 -4.48
CA ALA A 48 -1.28 17.86 -5.34
C ALA A 48 -2.32 18.16 -6.45
N LYS A 49 -2.39 19.42 -6.86
CA LYS A 49 -3.21 19.85 -7.99
C LYS A 49 -2.77 19.20 -9.30
N GLY A 50 -3.71 18.99 -10.21
CA GLY A 50 -3.48 18.60 -11.60
C GLY A 50 -4.01 19.67 -12.56
N ASN A 51 -3.63 19.54 -13.84
CA ASN A 51 -4.28 20.26 -14.93
C ASN A 51 -5.17 19.27 -15.69
N MET A 52 -6.48 19.34 -15.54
CA MET A 52 -7.43 18.37 -16.09
C MET A 52 -7.34 18.18 -17.60
N ALA A 53 -6.92 19.23 -18.34
CA ALA A 53 -6.69 19.08 -19.78
C ALA A 53 -5.61 18.06 -20.15
N GLU A 54 -4.75 17.69 -19.22
CA GLU A 54 -3.70 16.69 -19.41
C GLU A 54 -4.16 15.25 -19.13
N TYR A 55 -5.39 15.06 -18.64
CA TYR A 55 -5.93 13.77 -18.23
C TYR A 55 -7.08 13.28 -19.14
N THR A 56 -7.38 13.99 -20.22
CA THR A 56 -8.47 13.63 -21.14
C THR A 56 -8.30 12.21 -21.65
N GLU A 57 -7.12 11.84 -22.16
CA GLU A 57 -6.83 10.48 -22.66
C GLU A 57 -6.99 9.40 -21.56
N ALA A 58 -6.65 9.73 -20.32
CA ALA A 58 -6.80 8.81 -19.20
C ALA A 58 -8.28 8.62 -18.80
N ILE A 59 -9.10 9.66 -18.94
CA ILE A 59 -10.56 9.58 -18.77
C ILE A 59 -11.16 8.74 -19.91
N ASP A 60 -10.80 9.05 -21.18
CA ASP A 60 -11.26 8.31 -22.35
C ASP A 60 -10.90 6.81 -22.23
N LEU A 61 -9.74 6.48 -21.64
CA LEU A 61 -9.38 5.09 -21.35
C LEU A 61 -10.40 4.44 -20.41
N LEU A 62 -10.73 5.07 -19.27
CA LEU A 62 -11.71 4.51 -18.31
C LEU A 62 -13.09 4.32 -18.98
N GLU A 63 -13.52 5.28 -19.80
CA GLU A 63 -14.79 5.21 -20.54
C GLU A 63 -14.75 4.10 -21.60
N SER A 64 -13.61 3.90 -22.28
CA SER A 64 -13.43 2.81 -23.24
C SER A 64 -13.44 1.42 -22.59
N LEU A 65 -13.11 1.33 -21.29
CA LEU A 65 -13.25 0.12 -20.49
C LEU A 65 -14.69 -0.13 -20.02
N GLY A 66 -15.63 0.73 -20.40
CA GLY A 66 -17.06 0.59 -20.08
C GLY A 66 -17.50 1.26 -18.79
N TYR A 67 -16.68 2.09 -18.15
CA TYR A 67 -17.02 2.78 -16.91
C TYR A 67 -17.48 4.22 -17.15
N GLN A 68 -18.31 4.73 -16.25
CA GLN A 68 -18.60 6.17 -16.18
C GLN A 68 -17.62 6.87 -15.28
N VAL A 69 -17.28 8.15 -15.55
CA VAL A 69 -16.35 8.93 -14.75
C VAL A 69 -17.06 10.12 -14.12
N LYS A 70 -16.99 10.21 -12.78
CA LYS A 70 -17.50 11.34 -11.99
C LYS A 70 -16.34 12.11 -11.37
N LEU A 71 -16.17 13.38 -11.76
CA LEU A 71 -15.08 14.21 -11.24
C LEU A 71 -15.52 14.94 -9.96
N ALA A 72 -14.71 14.84 -8.91
CA ALA A 72 -14.90 15.62 -7.69
C ALA A 72 -14.48 17.09 -7.89
N PRO A 73 -15.07 18.04 -7.13
CA PRO A 73 -14.72 19.47 -7.25
C PRO A 73 -13.23 19.79 -7.07
N SER A 74 -12.50 19.06 -6.23
CA SER A 74 -11.06 19.30 -5.96
C SER A 74 -10.18 19.14 -7.19
N VAL A 75 -10.56 18.34 -8.20
CA VAL A 75 -9.76 18.15 -9.41
C VAL A 75 -9.57 19.44 -10.21
N HIS A 76 -10.47 20.42 -10.02
CA HIS A 76 -10.44 21.75 -10.67
C HIS A 76 -9.93 22.86 -9.75
N LYS A 77 -9.59 22.54 -8.49
CA LYS A 77 -9.15 23.55 -7.49
C LYS A 77 -7.63 23.62 -7.38
N SER A 78 -7.15 24.73 -6.83
CA SER A 78 -5.75 24.88 -6.47
C SER A 78 -5.59 25.83 -5.28
N ALA A 79 -4.68 25.44 -4.36
CA ALA A 79 -4.20 26.26 -3.25
C ALA A 79 -2.69 26.02 -3.11
N GLY A 80 -1.88 26.89 -3.69
CA GLY A 80 -0.45 26.66 -3.84
C GLY A 80 -0.18 25.42 -4.72
N TYR A 81 0.47 24.41 -4.17
CA TYR A 81 0.73 23.13 -4.84
C TYR A 81 -0.37 22.08 -4.61
N LEU A 82 -1.37 22.36 -3.74
CA LEU A 82 -2.47 21.44 -3.38
C LEU A 82 -3.67 21.62 -4.32
N ALA A 83 -4.52 20.61 -4.38
CA ALA A 83 -5.77 20.59 -5.13
C ALA A 83 -6.94 21.19 -4.33
N GLY A 84 -6.81 22.45 -3.89
CA GLY A 84 -7.77 23.14 -3.03
C GLY A 84 -7.36 23.13 -1.56
N SER A 85 -8.27 23.60 -0.68
CA SER A 85 -8.06 23.57 0.76
C SER A 85 -8.05 22.15 1.33
N ASP A 86 -7.65 21.98 2.58
CA ASP A 86 -7.70 20.68 3.24
C ASP A 86 -9.16 20.19 3.38
N GLU A 87 -10.08 21.11 3.68
CA GLU A 87 -11.52 20.85 3.79
C GLU A 87 -12.14 20.44 2.45
N ASP A 88 -11.77 21.08 1.35
CA ASP A 88 -12.24 20.73 0.01
C ASP A 88 -11.89 19.30 -0.34
N ARG A 89 -10.62 18.92 -0.14
CA ARG A 89 -10.08 17.60 -0.49
C ARG A 89 -10.64 16.49 0.41
N ALA A 90 -10.77 16.75 1.72
CA ALA A 90 -11.38 15.82 2.65
C ALA A 90 -12.87 15.62 2.37
N LYS A 91 -13.59 16.72 2.05
CA LYS A 91 -15.00 16.67 1.70
C LYS A 91 -15.25 15.76 0.50
N ASP A 92 -14.44 15.87 -0.55
CA ASP A 92 -14.59 15.04 -1.75
C ASP A 92 -14.43 13.54 -1.44
N ILE A 93 -13.49 13.19 -0.55
CA ILE A 93 -13.35 11.80 -0.09
C ILE A 93 -14.59 11.35 0.67
N ASN A 94 -15.01 12.12 1.68
CA ASN A 94 -16.19 11.79 2.50
C ASN A 94 -17.46 11.67 1.65
N ASP A 95 -17.67 12.58 0.71
CA ASP A 95 -18.83 12.56 -0.19
C ASP A 95 -18.79 11.32 -1.10
N PHE A 96 -17.65 11.00 -1.73
CA PHE A 96 -17.58 9.88 -2.66
C PHE A 96 -17.72 8.52 -1.97
N PHE A 97 -17.29 8.39 -0.73
CA PHE A 97 -17.57 7.16 0.02
C PHE A 97 -19.06 7.00 0.34
N GLN A 98 -19.79 8.09 0.56
CA GLN A 98 -21.22 8.07 0.87
C GLN A 98 -22.12 8.10 -0.37
N ASP A 99 -21.59 8.42 -1.55
CA ASP A 99 -22.32 8.49 -2.80
C ASP A 99 -22.55 7.09 -3.40
N ASP A 100 -23.79 6.62 -3.39
CA ASP A 100 -24.17 5.29 -3.90
C ASP A 100 -23.96 5.13 -5.41
N GLU A 101 -23.84 6.22 -6.20
CA GLU A 101 -23.51 6.15 -7.62
C GLU A 101 -22.04 5.77 -7.82
N VAL A 102 -21.14 6.25 -6.96
CA VAL A 102 -19.70 5.99 -7.04
C VAL A 102 -19.39 4.59 -6.52
N LYS A 103 -18.85 3.71 -7.38
CA LYS A 103 -18.51 2.31 -7.02
C LYS A 103 -17.03 2.10 -6.72
N ALA A 104 -16.18 2.94 -7.30
CA ALA A 104 -14.74 2.99 -7.01
C ALA A 104 -14.26 4.43 -6.93
N ILE A 105 -13.19 4.66 -6.20
CA ILE A 105 -12.52 5.96 -6.06
C ILE A 105 -11.12 5.83 -6.59
N LEU A 106 -10.80 6.59 -7.64
CA LEU A 106 -9.48 6.66 -8.24
C LEU A 106 -8.85 8.02 -7.93
N CYS A 107 -7.69 8.03 -7.31
CA CYS A 107 -6.96 9.27 -7.06
C CYS A 107 -6.41 9.85 -8.37
N LEU A 108 -6.50 11.17 -8.53
CA LEU A 108 -5.97 11.86 -9.71
C LEU A 108 -4.46 11.70 -9.79
N ARG A 109 -3.77 12.01 -8.68
CA ARG A 109 -2.32 11.92 -8.53
C ARG A 109 -1.90 12.01 -7.06
N GLY A 110 -0.66 11.63 -6.78
CA GLY A 110 0.03 11.90 -5.54
C GLY A 110 0.67 13.29 -5.49
N GLY A 111 1.87 13.36 -4.92
CA GLY A 111 2.64 14.58 -4.71
C GLY A 111 2.82 14.86 -3.24
N TYR A 112 2.02 15.74 -2.65
CA TYR A 112 1.99 16.02 -1.21
C TYR A 112 0.60 16.54 -0.81
N GLY A 113 0.18 16.21 0.41
CA GLY A 113 -1.00 16.82 1.04
C GLY A 113 -2.01 15.83 1.62
N SER A 114 -1.93 14.53 1.30
CA SER A 114 -2.87 13.52 1.81
C SER A 114 -2.81 13.40 3.34
N ALA A 115 -1.64 13.48 3.95
CA ALA A 115 -1.51 13.41 5.41
C ALA A 115 -2.21 14.57 6.15
N ARG A 116 -2.37 15.73 5.51
CA ARG A 116 -3.01 16.91 6.11
C ARG A 116 -4.50 16.73 6.32
N ILE A 117 -5.14 15.92 5.48
CA ILE A 117 -6.60 15.73 5.49
C ILE A 117 -7.06 14.56 6.35
N LEU A 118 -6.15 13.74 6.86
CA LEU A 118 -6.50 12.56 7.67
C LEU A 118 -7.39 12.88 8.88
N PRO A 119 -7.18 13.99 9.62
CA PRO A 119 -8.05 14.36 10.74
C PRO A 119 -9.47 14.80 10.34
N LEU A 120 -9.71 15.06 9.06
CA LEU A 120 -10.98 15.57 8.53
C LEU A 120 -11.86 14.48 7.90
N LEU A 121 -11.38 13.22 7.87
CA LEU A 121 -12.10 12.10 7.29
C LEU A 121 -13.08 11.49 8.30
N ASP A 122 -14.28 11.14 7.81
CA ASP A 122 -15.29 10.40 8.58
C ASP A 122 -15.07 8.89 8.43
N TYR A 123 -14.15 8.33 9.23
CA TYR A 123 -13.80 6.92 9.19
C TYR A 123 -14.97 5.98 9.49
N ASP A 124 -15.91 6.41 10.33
CA ASP A 124 -17.09 5.61 10.67
C ASP A 124 -18.06 5.50 9.49
N ALA A 125 -18.26 6.60 8.74
CA ALA A 125 -19.04 6.58 7.51
C ALA A 125 -18.34 5.77 6.41
N ILE A 126 -17.04 5.95 6.24
CA ILE A 126 -16.21 5.22 5.26
C ILE A 126 -16.28 3.71 5.53
N ALA A 127 -16.14 3.28 6.77
CA ALA A 127 -16.21 1.87 7.15
C ALA A 127 -17.56 1.20 6.80
N LYS A 128 -18.64 1.98 6.76
CA LYS A 128 -19.98 1.50 6.37
C LYS A 128 -20.18 1.40 4.86
N HIS A 129 -19.38 2.11 4.08
CA HIS A 129 -19.49 2.21 2.61
C HIS A 129 -18.17 1.83 1.90
N PRO A 130 -17.61 0.62 2.17
CA PRO A 130 -16.31 0.24 1.61
C PRO A 130 -16.38 0.16 0.08
N LYS A 131 -15.46 0.85 -0.60
CA LYS A 131 -15.31 0.91 -2.06
C LYS A 131 -13.87 0.63 -2.47
N LEU A 132 -13.64 0.25 -3.72
CA LEU A 132 -12.30 0.27 -4.28
C LEU A 132 -11.73 1.69 -4.15
N PHE A 133 -10.64 1.85 -3.39
CA PHE A 133 -9.90 3.11 -3.22
C PHE A 133 -8.50 2.90 -3.75
N ILE A 134 -8.14 3.60 -4.84
CA ILE A 134 -6.97 3.28 -5.66
C ILE A 134 -6.03 4.49 -5.74
N GLY A 135 -4.76 4.25 -5.46
CA GLY A 135 -3.70 5.23 -5.60
C GLY A 135 -2.35 4.74 -5.06
N PHE A 136 -1.31 5.55 -5.16
CA PHE A 136 0.02 5.25 -4.62
C PHE A 136 0.80 6.54 -4.30
N SER A 137 2.09 6.44 -3.95
CA SER A 137 2.90 7.61 -3.60
C SER A 137 2.37 8.30 -2.33
N ASP A 138 2.08 9.61 -2.36
CA ASP A 138 1.49 10.37 -1.24
C ASP A 138 0.17 9.78 -0.73
N ILE A 139 -0.54 9.00 -1.58
CA ILE A 139 -1.79 8.32 -1.19
C ILE A 139 -1.54 7.22 -0.15
N THR A 140 -0.31 6.80 0.07
CA THR A 140 0.08 5.91 1.17
C THR A 140 -0.47 6.38 2.51
N ALA A 141 -0.52 7.69 2.77
CA ALA A 141 -1.10 8.24 3.99
C ALA A 141 -2.58 7.88 4.15
N LEU A 142 -3.34 7.94 3.05
CA LEU A 142 -4.75 7.55 3.03
C LEU A 142 -4.91 6.02 3.16
N HIS A 143 -4.09 5.23 2.46
CA HIS A 143 -4.11 3.77 2.61
C HIS A 143 -3.89 3.34 4.05
N THR A 144 -2.88 3.90 4.71
CA THR A 144 -2.58 3.61 6.11
C THR A 144 -3.76 3.99 7.01
N ALA A 145 -4.27 5.21 6.88
CA ALA A 145 -5.39 5.68 7.71
C ALA A 145 -6.69 4.89 7.47
N LEU A 146 -7.04 4.59 6.22
CA LEU A 146 -8.22 3.79 5.88
C LEU A 146 -8.10 2.35 6.38
N GLY A 147 -6.90 1.78 6.28
CA GLY A 147 -6.61 0.45 6.84
C GLY A 147 -6.72 0.41 8.36
N GLU A 148 -6.10 1.35 9.06
CA GLU A 148 -6.01 1.38 10.52
C GLU A 148 -7.29 1.88 11.21
N LYS A 149 -8.05 2.81 10.57
CA LYS A 149 -9.21 3.47 11.19
C LYS A 149 -10.56 2.97 10.65
N ALA A 150 -10.64 2.69 9.35
CA ALA A 150 -11.87 2.20 8.73
C ALA A 150 -11.85 0.68 8.49
N HIS A 151 -10.74 -0.01 8.79
CA HIS A 151 -10.56 -1.45 8.59
C HIS A 151 -10.98 -1.91 7.19
N MET A 152 -10.54 -1.18 6.18
CA MET A 152 -10.92 -1.38 4.79
C MET A 152 -9.72 -1.84 3.95
N VAL A 153 -9.97 -2.75 3.01
CA VAL A 153 -9.01 -3.07 1.94
C VAL A 153 -8.90 -1.88 1.01
N THR A 154 -7.68 -1.52 0.65
CA THR A 154 -7.39 -0.47 -0.34
C THR A 154 -6.43 -0.99 -1.41
N ILE A 155 -6.23 -0.25 -2.47
CA ILE A 155 -5.40 -0.69 -3.60
C ILE A 155 -4.24 0.28 -3.81
N HIS A 156 -3.01 -0.19 -3.55
CA HIS A 156 -1.82 0.50 -4.03
C HIS A 156 -1.65 0.18 -5.51
N GLY A 157 -1.84 1.16 -6.36
CA GLY A 157 -1.82 0.93 -7.80
C GLY A 157 -1.93 2.21 -8.62
N PRO A 158 -1.94 2.08 -9.96
CA PRO A 158 -1.97 3.20 -10.88
C PRO A 158 -3.08 4.19 -10.57
N MET A 159 -2.75 5.48 -10.59
CA MET A 159 -3.68 6.61 -10.49
C MET A 159 -4.05 7.11 -11.89
N LEU A 160 -5.01 8.06 -11.99
CA LEU A 160 -5.35 8.64 -13.30
C LEU A 160 -4.10 9.22 -14.00
N SER A 161 -3.20 9.84 -13.23
CA SER A 161 -1.92 10.37 -13.75
C SER A 161 -0.97 9.31 -14.33
N SER A 162 -1.13 8.06 -13.98
CA SER A 162 -0.32 6.95 -14.51
C SER A 162 -0.68 6.61 -15.95
N PHE A 163 -1.88 6.98 -16.40
CA PHE A 163 -2.38 6.72 -17.74
C PHE A 163 -2.25 7.93 -18.68
N LYS A 164 -1.66 9.01 -18.18
CA LYS A 164 -1.37 10.21 -18.97
C LYS A 164 -0.31 9.90 -20.05
N ASN A 165 -0.52 10.41 -21.27
CA ASN A 165 0.39 10.24 -22.41
C ASN A 165 0.74 8.78 -22.75
N PHE A 166 -0.12 7.82 -22.37
CA PHE A 166 0.13 6.38 -22.56
C PHE A 166 1.46 5.89 -21.96
N ASP A 167 1.94 6.55 -20.89
CA ASP A 167 3.21 6.23 -20.21
C ASP A 167 3.03 5.08 -19.21
N TYR A 168 2.44 3.97 -19.64
CA TYR A 168 2.22 2.75 -18.88
C TYR A 168 2.52 1.51 -19.73
N THR A 169 2.86 0.40 -19.09
CA THR A 169 3.10 -0.87 -19.76
C THR A 169 1.81 -1.68 -19.95
N ALA A 170 1.81 -2.61 -20.91
CA ALA A 170 0.73 -3.58 -21.07
C ALA A 170 0.51 -4.41 -19.78
N PHE A 171 1.58 -4.71 -19.05
CA PHE A 171 1.51 -5.38 -17.75
C PHE A 171 0.69 -4.57 -16.72
N THR A 172 0.99 -3.28 -16.58
CA THR A 172 0.28 -2.37 -15.66
C THR A 172 -1.19 -2.23 -16.04
N LEU A 173 -1.49 -2.00 -17.34
CA LEU A 173 -2.87 -1.87 -17.82
C LEU A 173 -3.66 -3.17 -17.58
N TYR A 174 -3.09 -4.31 -17.98
CA TYR A 174 -3.74 -5.62 -17.79
C TYR A 174 -4.13 -5.87 -16.33
N LEU A 175 -3.25 -5.56 -15.38
CA LEU A 175 -3.53 -5.75 -13.96
C LEU A 175 -4.54 -4.74 -13.42
N PHE A 176 -4.52 -3.51 -13.93
CA PHE A 176 -5.50 -2.50 -13.56
C PHE A 176 -6.92 -2.88 -14.01
N GLU A 177 -7.10 -3.26 -15.27
CA GLU A 177 -8.39 -3.70 -15.83
C GLU A 177 -8.94 -4.92 -15.08
N ASN A 178 -8.11 -5.95 -14.88
CA ASN A 178 -8.52 -7.15 -14.15
C ASN A 178 -8.76 -6.87 -12.66
N GLY A 179 -8.05 -5.90 -12.10
CA GLY A 179 -8.24 -5.45 -10.73
C GLY A 179 -9.61 -4.77 -10.54
N LEU A 180 -10.01 -3.91 -11.46
CA LEU A 180 -11.32 -3.26 -11.41
C LEU A 180 -12.47 -4.27 -11.56
N SER A 181 -12.38 -5.17 -12.55
CA SER A 181 -13.43 -6.13 -12.89
C SER A 181 -13.52 -7.34 -11.96
N GLY A 182 -12.53 -7.53 -11.08
CA GLY A 182 -12.47 -8.67 -10.18
C GLY A 182 -11.84 -9.94 -10.76
N SER A 183 -11.25 -9.84 -11.93
CA SER A 183 -10.52 -10.93 -12.58
C SER A 183 -9.03 -10.96 -12.19
N TYR A 184 -8.62 -10.16 -11.20
CA TYR A 184 -7.25 -10.10 -10.70
C TYR A 184 -6.80 -11.47 -10.15
N PRO A 185 -5.61 -11.96 -10.51
CA PRO A 185 -5.16 -13.28 -10.11
C PRO A 185 -4.98 -13.39 -8.59
N ILE A 186 -5.61 -14.40 -8.00
CA ILE A 186 -5.33 -14.87 -6.65
C ILE A 186 -4.25 -15.94 -6.75
N GLY A 187 -3.41 -16.02 -5.74
CA GLY A 187 -2.26 -16.92 -5.75
C GLY A 187 -0.96 -16.16 -6.00
N LYS A 188 -0.02 -16.78 -6.70
CA LYS A 188 1.28 -16.15 -6.99
C LYS A 188 1.11 -14.85 -7.77
N LEU A 189 1.65 -13.74 -7.24
CA LEU A 189 1.62 -12.46 -7.92
C LEU A 189 2.43 -12.52 -9.23
N PRO A 190 1.90 -11.93 -10.31
CA PRO A 190 2.58 -11.90 -11.60
C PRO A 190 3.80 -10.98 -11.54
N MET A 191 4.81 -11.31 -12.34
CA MET A 191 5.99 -10.49 -12.56
C MET A 191 6.05 -10.05 -14.02
N PRO A 192 6.54 -8.85 -14.33
CA PRO A 192 6.81 -8.46 -15.71
C PRO A 192 7.77 -9.42 -16.38
N GLU A 193 7.61 -9.62 -17.70
CA GLU A 193 8.48 -10.52 -18.46
C GLU A 193 9.97 -10.17 -18.28
N GLY A 194 10.79 -11.19 -18.09
CA GLY A 194 12.24 -11.03 -17.90
C GLY A 194 12.65 -10.50 -16.52
N THR A 195 11.70 -10.31 -15.59
CA THR A 195 11.98 -9.88 -14.21
C THR A 195 11.64 -10.95 -13.19
N SER A 196 12.28 -10.87 -12.02
CA SER A 196 12.02 -11.77 -10.90
C SER A 196 12.34 -11.08 -9.57
N LEU A 197 11.68 -11.53 -8.51
CA LEU A 197 12.07 -11.18 -7.15
C LEU A 197 13.45 -11.78 -6.84
N THR A 198 14.21 -11.05 -6.05
CA THR A 198 15.53 -11.50 -5.58
C THR A 198 15.53 -11.54 -4.05
N THR A 199 15.94 -12.66 -3.48
CA THR A 199 16.09 -12.82 -2.03
C THR A 199 17.26 -12.00 -1.51
N LEU A 200 17.01 -11.20 -0.47
CA LEU A 200 18.02 -10.52 0.34
C LEU A 200 18.29 -11.27 1.65
N VAL A 201 17.23 -11.73 2.31
CA VAL A 201 17.29 -12.55 3.53
C VAL A 201 16.35 -13.73 3.35
N PRO A 202 16.84 -14.98 3.36
CA PRO A 202 16.01 -16.17 3.19
C PRO A 202 15.02 -16.36 4.34
N GLY A 203 13.89 -17.00 4.03
CA GLY A 203 12.86 -17.36 4.98
C GLY A 203 11.46 -17.29 4.38
N SER A 204 10.47 -17.57 5.23
CA SER A 204 9.06 -17.48 4.85
C SER A 204 8.29 -16.63 5.86
N ALA A 205 7.34 -15.85 5.39
CA ALA A 205 6.46 -15.04 6.21
C ALA A 205 5.04 -15.05 5.67
N THR A 206 4.05 -15.06 6.57
CA THR A 206 2.63 -14.91 6.22
C THR A 206 2.04 -13.80 7.08
N GLY A 207 1.25 -12.92 6.47
CA GLY A 207 0.62 -11.79 7.16
C GLY A 207 -0.17 -10.91 6.21
N LEU A 208 -0.78 -9.86 6.75
CA LEU A 208 -1.43 -8.85 5.92
C LEU A 208 -0.38 -8.15 5.06
N LEU A 209 -0.68 -7.98 3.77
CA LEU A 209 0.17 -7.19 2.88
C LEU A 209 -0.12 -5.71 3.12
N GLU A 210 0.87 -4.98 3.58
CA GLU A 210 0.78 -3.57 3.96
C GLU A 210 2.04 -2.81 3.55
N GLY A 211 1.95 -1.50 3.50
CA GLY A 211 3.10 -0.68 3.17
C GLY A 211 2.79 0.47 2.23
N GLY A 212 3.78 0.90 1.46
CA GLY A 212 3.69 2.00 0.51
C GLY A 212 4.97 2.79 0.39
N ASN A 213 4.82 4.09 0.15
CA ASN A 213 5.93 5.01 0.01
C ASN A 213 6.68 5.20 1.35
N LEU A 214 7.99 4.95 1.35
CA LEU A 214 8.84 4.97 2.53
C LEU A 214 8.84 6.34 3.21
N THR A 215 9.00 7.43 2.45
CA THR A 215 8.97 8.80 2.97
C THR A 215 7.64 9.09 3.69
N VAL A 216 6.53 8.68 3.11
CA VAL A 216 5.21 8.91 3.69
C VAL A 216 5.01 8.08 4.96
N LEU A 217 5.36 6.80 4.95
CA LEU A 217 5.27 5.94 6.13
C LEU A 217 6.11 6.47 7.28
N ALA A 218 7.35 6.86 7.01
CA ALA A 218 8.23 7.46 8.01
C ALA A 218 7.67 8.78 8.58
N SER A 219 7.02 9.59 7.74
CA SER A 219 6.39 10.85 8.18
C SER A 219 5.18 10.65 9.10
N LEU A 220 4.55 9.48 9.04
CA LEU A 220 3.40 9.14 9.90
C LEU A 220 3.81 8.52 11.25
N CYS A 221 5.09 8.13 11.44
CA CYS A 221 5.57 7.56 12.69
C CYS A 221 5.27 8.49 13.87
N GLY A 222 4.71 7.94 14.96
CA GLY A 222 4.33 8.67 16.16
C GLY A 222 3.03 9.48 16.03
N THR A 223 2.34 9.44 14.89
CA THR A 223 1.01 10.04 14.72
C THR A 223 -0.11 9.03 14.98
N PRO A 224 -1.37 9.48 15.18
CA PRO A 224 -2.51 8.56 15.30
C PRO A 224 -2.79 7.72 14.02
N TYR A 225 -2.08 8.00 12.93
CA TYR A 225 -2.26 7.40 11.60
C TYR A 225 -1.08 6.53 11.18
N GLU A 226 -0.12 6.29 12.07
CA GLU A 226 1.02 5.42 11.77
C GLU A 226 0.58 3.98 11.47
N LEU A 227 1.27 3.32 10.55
CA LEU A 227 1.10 1.90 10.26
C LEU A 227 1.54 1.07 11.48
N LYS A 228 0.65 0.24 12.01
CA LYS A 228 0.97 -0.66 13.13
C LYS A 228 1.83 -1.83 12.66
N GLY A 229 1.46 -2.47 11.57
CA GLY A 229 2.24 -3.48 10.88
C GLY A 229 2.49 -4.77 11.65
N ASP A 230 1.74 -5.04 12.74
CA ASP A 230 1.92 -6.24 13.57
C ASP A 230 1.71 -7.51 12.74
N GLY A 231 2.79 -8.29 12.55
CA GLY A 231 2.77 -9.51 11.74
C GLY A 231 2.58 -9.30 10.23
N ALA A 232 2.61 -8.07 9.74
CA ALA A 232 2.41 -7.78 8.32
C ALA A 232 3.61 -8.17 7.44
N ILE A 233 3.36 -8.37 6.15
CA ILE A 233 4.38 -8.31 5.11
C ILE A 233 4.44 -6.86 4.65
N LEU A 234 5.51 -6.16 5.00
CA LEU A 234 5.71 -4.76 4.70
C LEU A 234 6.35 -4.59 3.33
N PHE A 235 5.67 -3.93 2.38
CA PHE A 235 6.36 -3.47 1.17
C PHE A 235 6.72 -1.99 1.26
N LEU A 236 7.86 -1.63 0.67
CA LEU A 236 8.40 -0.26 0.66
C LEU A 236 8.83 0.10 -0.76
N GLU A 237 8.48 1.28 -1.20
CA GLU A 237 8.96 1.90 -2.43
C GLU A 237 9.23 3.39 -2.19
N ASP A 238 10.04 4.02 -3.02
CA ASP A 238 10.17 5.48 -3.00
C ASP A 238 10.73 6.00 -4.33
N VAL A 239 10.68 7.32 -4.52
CA VAL A 239 11.18 7.98 -5.73
C VAL A 239 11.93 9.27 -5.40
N ARG A 240 13.02 9.52 -6.13
CA ARG A 240 13.82 10.75 -6.01
C ARG A 240 14.42 10.97 -4.61
N VAL A 241 14.71 9.90 -3.91
CA VAL A 241 15.45 9.90 -2.63
C VAL A 241 16.86 9.40 -2.86
N SER A 242 17.84 10.01 -2.22
CA SER A 242 19.23 9.57 -2.24
C SER A 242 19.45 8.37 -1.30
N PRO A 243 20.53 7.59 -1.45
CA PRO A 243 20.80 6.48 -0.55
C PRO A 243 20.83 6.88 0.92
N TYR A 244 21.47 8.00 1.29
CA TYR A 244 21.50 8.45 2.69
C TYR A 244 20.13 8.88 3.22
N GLU A 245 19.23 9.36 2.36
CA GLU A 245 17.85 9.66 2.75
C GLU A 245 17.06 8.38 3.00
N ILE A 246 17.25 7.35 2.14
CA ILE A 246 16.66 6.01 2.36
C ILE A 246 17.14 5.45 3.69
N ASP A 247 18.45 5.52 3.95
CA ASP A 247 19.04 5.05 5.21
C ASP A 247 18.41 5.73 6.43
N ARG A 248 18.28 7.07 6.40
CA ARG A 248 17.63 7.86 7.45
C ARG A 248 16.19 7.45 7.68
N LEU A 249 15.42 7.24 6.60
CA LEU A 249 14.01 6.87 6.68
C LEU A 249 13.83 5.42 7.19
N MET A 250 14.70 4.52 6.76
CA MET A 250 14.73 3.13 7.25
C MET A 250 15.10 3.08 8.73
N GLU A 251 16.09 3.90 9.17
CA GLU A 251 16.44 4.03 10.58
C GLU A 251 15.26 4.54 11.41
N GLN A 252 14.48 5.50 10.90
CA GLN A 252 13.27 5.97 11.57
C GLN A 252 12.24 4.85 11.74
N LEU A 253 11.98 4.03 10.70
CA LEU A 253 11.09 2.88 10.80
C LEU A 253 11.61 1.82 11.78
N TYR A 254 12.95 1.62 11.81
CA TYR A 254 13.59 0.70 12.73
C TYR A 254 13.45 1.17 14.18
N GLN A 255 13.78 2.42 14.49
CA GLN A 255 13.69 3.00 15.84
C GLN A 255 12.23 3.14 16.32
N ASN A 256 11.28 3.38 15.42
CA ASN A 256 9.85 3.32 15.71
C ASN A 256 9.37 1.90 16.07
N GLY A 257 10.16 0.88 15.76
CA GLY A 257 9.87 -0.52 16.00
C GLY A 257 9.03 -1.20 14.92
N LEU A 258 8.68 -0.51 13.81
CA LEU A 258 7.89 -1.11 12.73
C LEU A 258 8.60 -2.32 12.13
N LEU A 259 9.90 -2.22 11.83
CA LEU A 259 10.66 -3.33 11.22
C LEU A 259 10.78 -4.56 12.14
N SER A 260 10.68 -4.40 13.45
CA SER A 260 10.65 -5.53 14.39
C SER A 260 9.26 -6.19 14.50
N ARG A 261 8.18 -5.42 14.30
CA ARG A 261 6.79 -5.90 14.39
C ARG A 261 6.35 -6.68 13.15
N VAL A 262 6.85 -6.32 11.95
CA VAL A 262 6.48 -7.01 10.70
C VAL A 262 7.00 -8.44 10.65
N SER A 263 6.43 -9.29 9.81
CA SER A 263 6.86 -10.67 9.60
C SER A 263 7.81 -10.84 8.40
N GLY A 264 7.77 -9.94 7.42
CA GLY A 264 8.63 -9.96 6.23
C GLY A 264 8.69 -8.59 5.57
N ILE A 265 9.71 -8.37 4.73
CA ILE A 265 9.96 -7.08 4.06
C ILE A 265 10.08 -7.31 2.55
N VAL A 266 9.42 -6.46 1.77
CA VAL A 266 9.41 -6.49 0.30
C VAL A 266 9.79 -5.11 -0.22
N TYR A 267 10.93 -5.02 -0.92
CA TYR A 267 11.38 -3.77 -1.52
C TYR A 267 10.92 -3.69 -2.98
N GLY A 268 10.18 -2.63 -3.28
CA GLY A 268 9.74 -2.26 -4.62
C GLY A 268 10.76 -1.44 -5.38
N ASP A 269 10.26 -0.53 -6.23
CA ASP A 269 11.08 0.41 -6.98
C ASP A 269 11.52 1.57 -6.09
N PHE A 270 12.81 1.86 -6.09
CA PHE A 270 13.40 3.05 -5.47
C PHE A 270 13.89 4.04 -6.53
N GLY A 271 13.49 3.82 -7.77
CA GLY A 271 13.72 4.72 -8.88
C GLY A 271 15.19 5.10 -9.06
N ARG A 272 15.43 6.39 -9.33
CA ARG A 272 16.75 6.94 -9.58
C ARG A 272 17.53 7.25 -8.28
N ALA A 273 17.34 6.47 -7.22
CA ALA A 273 17.96 6.69 -5.92
C ALA A 273 19.52 6.72 -5.98
N GLN A 274 20.12 6.02 -6.96
CA GLN A 274 21.56 6.03 -7.19
C GLN A 274 22.07 7.36 -7.79
N ALA A 275 21.18 8.22 -8.33
CA ALA A 275 21.60 9.49 -8.91
C ALA A 275 21.95 10.49 -7.80
N GLY A 276 23.21 10.56 -7.44
CA GLY A 276 23.74 11.46 -6.41
C GLY A 276 24.60 10.76 -5.34
N ALA A 277 24.77 9.42 -5.43
CA ALA A 277 25.73 8.71 -4.60
C ALA A 277 27.16 9.11 -5.00
N ALA A 278 28.00 9.46 -4.02
CA ALA A 278 29.42 9.66 -4.24
C ALA A 278 30.14 8.29 -4.30
N GLU A 279 31.38 8.30 -4.83
CA GLU A 279 32.21 7.10 -4.81
C GLU A 279 32.50 6.67 -3.36
N GLY A 280 32.11 5.42 -3.03
CA GLY A 280 32.26 4.87 -1.68
C GLY A 280 31.06 4.97 -0.78
N ASP A 281 29.94 5.59 -1.24
CA ASP A 281 28.69 5.58 -0.52
C ASP A 281 28.06 4.17 -0.51
N PHE A 282 27.20 3.90 0.49
CA PHE A 282 26.38 2.71 0.50
C PHE A 282 25.40 2.72 -0.69
N SER A 283 25.29 1.57 -1.34
CA SER A 283 24.24 1.39 -2.34
C SER A 283 22.87 1.21 -1.67
N VAL A 284 21.79 1.41 -2.45
CA VAL A 284 20.43 1.12 -1.99
C VAL A 284 20.29 -0.35 -1.56
N ASP A 285 20.95 -1.26 -2.28
CA ASP A 285 20.98 -2.69 -1.95
C ASP A 285 21.68 -2.98 -0.62
N ASP A 286 22.75 -2.26 -0.30
CA ASP A 286 23.45 -2.39 0.98
C ASP A 286 22.55 -1.96 2.13
N ILE A 287 21.86 -0.83 1.98
CA ILE A 287 20.92 -0.30 2.98
C ILE A 287 19.75 -1.26 3.20
N MET A 288 19.10 -1.71 2.13
CA MET A 288 17.99 -2.67 2.21
C MET A 288 18.40 -3.96 2.91
N THR A 289 19.56 -4.49 2.54
CA THR A 289 20.11 -5.71 3.14
C THR A 289 20.46 -5.52 4.61
N HIS A 290 21.03 -4.36 4.96
CA HIS A 290 21.35 -4.01 6.34
C HIS A 290 20.11 -4.07 7.23
N TYR A 291 19.06 -3.31 6.90
CA TYR A 291 17.87 -3.25 7.74
C TYR A 291 17.07 -4.56 7.76
N ALA A 292 17.03 -5.30 6.65
CA ALA A 292 16.40 -6.63 6.62
C ALA A 292 17.09 -7.61 7.57
N LYS A 293 18.44 -7.64 7.57
CA LYS A 293 19.25 -8.46 8.49
C LYS A 293 19.10 -7.99 9.94
N GLN A 294 19.12 -6.68 10.18
CA GLN A 294 18.96 -6.11 11.51
C GLN A 294 17.59 -6.41 12.10
N ALA A 295 16.53 -6.38 11.27
CA ALA A 295 15.18 -6.78 11.66
C ALA A 295 15.05 -8.30 11.86
N GLY A 296 15.96 -9.12 11.29
CA GLY A 296 15.91 -10.57 11.34
C GLY A 296 14.69 -11.15 10.60
N LYS A 297 14.27 -10.51 9.48
CA LYS A 297 13.08 -10.86 8.74
C LYS A 297 13.41 -11.35 7.33
N PRO A 298 12.64 -12.31 6.77
CA PRO A 298 12.72 -12.62 5.35
C PRO A 298 12.53 -11.35 4.52
N ALA A 299 13.40 -11.17 3.50
CA ALA A 299 13.33 -9.97 2.69
C ALA A 299 13.65 -10.25 1.22
N VAL A 300 12.95 -9.54 0.33
CA VAL A 300 13.14 -9.61 -1.13
C VAL A 300 13.15 -8.22 -1.74
N LYS A 301 13.75 -8.08 -2.93
CA LYS A 301 13.73 -6.86 -3.74
C LYS A 301 13.23 -7.13 -5.16
N ASN A 302 13.16 -6.06 -5.95
CA ASN A 302 12.66 -6.04 -7.33
C ASN A 302 11.17 -6.34 -7.45
N PHE A 303 10.39 -5.99 -6.42
CA PHE A 303 8.93 -6.09 -6.51
C PHE A 303 8.41 -5.00 -7.46
N PRO A 304 7.58 -5.33 -8.47
CA PRO A 304 7.16 -4.39 -9.50
C PRO A 304 6.05 -3.45 -8.99
N ILE A 305 6.40 -2.61 -8.01
CA ILE A 305 5.51 -1.64 -7.38
C ILE A 305 6.25 -0.34 -7.11
N GLY A 306 5.57 0.79 -7.27
CA GLY A 306 6.12 2.11 -7.04
C GLY A 306 6.02 3.01 -8.27
N HIS A 307 7.09 3.76 -8.53
CA HIS A 307 7.11 4.80 -9.58
C HIS A 307 7.71 4.36 -10.91
N ALA A 308 8.02 3.07 -11.06
CA ALA A 308 8.43 2.49 -12.33
C ALA A 308 7.24 2.31 -13.28
N ALA A 309 7.54 2.10 -14.58
CA ALA A 309 6.51 1.88 -15.60
C ALA A 309 5.67 0.61 -15.34
N ASN A 310 6.28 -0.43 -14.75
CA ASN A 310 5.57 -1.61 -14.26
C ASN A 310 5.11 -1.37 -12.82
N ASN A 311 3.80 -1.24 -12.62
CA ASN A 311 3.20 -1.03 -11.30
C ASN A 311 2.01 -1.96 -11.12
N LEU A 312 2.05 -2.77 -10.06
CA LEU A 312 0.98 -3.71 -9.71
C LEU A 312 -0.30 -2.98 -9.31
N PHE A 313 -1.42 -3.65 -9.45
CA PHE A 313 -2.68 -3.34 -8.75
C PHE A 313 -2.69 -4.17 -7.47
N LEU A 314 -2.09 -3.65 -6.38
CA LEU A 314 -1.78 -4.41 -5.19
C LEU A 314 -2.80 -4.17 -4.07
N PRO A 315 -3.64 -5.16 -3.74
CA PRO A 315 -4.57 -5.02 -2.61
C PRO A 315 -3.83 -5.06 -1.28
N LEU A 316 -4.12 -4.07 -0.42
CA LEU A 316 -3.57 -3.91 0.92
C LEU A 316 -4.56 -4.39 1.98
N GLY A 317 -4.04 -4.98 3.06
CA GLY A 317 -4.85 -5.47 4.16
C GLY A 317 -5.48 -6.83 3.89
N ILE A 318 -4.90 -7.63 3.00
CA ILE A 318 -5.26 -9.03 2.76
C ILE A 318 -4.08 -9.95 3.08
N GLN A 319 -4.39 -11.22 3.37
CA GLN A 319 -3.38 -12.21 3.70
C GLN A 319 -2.53 -12.58 2.48
N ALA A 320 -1.22 -12.54 2.68
CA ALA A 320 -0.23 -12.95 1.69
C ALA A 320 0.86 -13.82 2.31
N THR A 321 1.58 -14.56 1.49
CA THR A 321 2.77 -15.33 1.87
C THR A 321 3.96 -14.87 1.04
N LEU A 322 5.02 -14.48 1.71
CA LEU A 322 6.34 -14.24 1.16
C LEU A 322 7.17 -15.51 1.32
N GLN A 323 7.74 -16.01 0.23
CA GLN A 323 8.72 -17.10 0.23
C GLN A 323 10.01 -16.56 -0.39
N ALA A 324 11.07 -16.47 0.40
CA ALA A 324 12.41 -16.07 0.00
C ALA A 324 13.35 -17.30 0.14
N ASN A 325 13.84 -17.83 -0.98
CA ASN A 325 14.62 -19.07 -0.98
C ASN A 325 16.11 -18.80 -0.87
N GLU A 326 16.87 -19.79 -0.36
CA GLU A 326 18.34 -19.71 -0.24
C GLU A 326 19.05 -19.65 -1.61
N ASP A 327 18.41 -20.18 -2.67
CA ASP A 327 18.93 -20.11 -4.05
C ASP A 327 18.77 -18.74 -4.72
N GLY A 328 18.26 -17.74 -3.98
CA GLY A 328 18.03 -16.38 -4.46
C GLY A 328 16.68 -16.14 -5.11
N THR A 329 15.89 -17.19 -5.37
CA THR A 329 14.52 -17.04 -5.93
C THR A 329 13.52 -16.66 -4.86
N ALA A 330 12.44 -15.98 -5.26
CA ALA A 330 11.38 -15.63 -4.32
C ALA A 330 10.00 -15.55 -4.98
N THR A 331 8.96 -15.62 -4.15
CA THR A 331 7.57 -15.46 -4.58
C THR A 331 6.75 -14.74 -3.53
N ILE A 332 5.73 -14.01 -3.97
CA ILE A 332 4.66 -13.47 -3.12
C ILE A 332 3.35 -14.05 -3.62
N THR A 333 2.56 -14.58 -2.71
CA THR A 333 1.29 -15.26 -2.99
C THR A 333 0.18 -14.55 -2.22
N LEU A 334 -0.89 -14.13 -2.89
CA LEU A 334 -2.11 -13.67 -2.24
C LEU A 334 -2.91 -14.90 -1.81
N ASN A 335 -3.18 -15.02 -0.52
CA ASN A 335 -3.84 -16.19 0.05
C ASN A 335 -5.37 -16.10 -0.02
N GLU A 336 -5.89 -14.92 -0.32
CA GLU A 336 -7.32 -14.66 -0.36
C GLU A 336 -7.65 -13.55 -1.38
N SER A 337 -8.93 -13.45 -1.75
CA SER A 337 -9.45 -12.35 -2.57
C SER A 337 -9.64 -11.10 -1.72
N TYR A 338 -9.34 -9.92 -2.29
CA TYR A 338 -9.69 -8.61 -1.74
C TYR A 338 -11.17 -8.25 -1.99
N LEU A 339 -11.86 -9.04 -2.81
CA LEU A 339 -13.26 -8.83 -3.17
C LEU A 339 -14.20 -9.64 -2.27
N LYS A 340 -15.41 -9.10 -2.08
CA LYS A 340 -16.50 -9.84 -1.46
C LYS A 340 -16.83 -11.07 -2.30
N SER A 341 -17.09 -12.18 -1.61
CA SER A 341 -17.70 -13.35 -2.27
C SER A 341 -19.10 -12.99 -2.73
N ASN A 342 -19.41 -13.34 -3.97
CA ASN A 342 -20.79 -13.21 -4.50
C ASN A 342 -21.73 -14.16 -3.78
#